data_b8fbd3ebb6380398c9000e3154b5400d
#
_entry.id   b8fbd3ebb6380398c9000e3154b5400d
#
_cell.length_a   1.000
_cell.length_b   1.000
_cell.length_c   1.000
_cell.angle_alpha   90.00
_cell.angle_beta   90.00
_cell.angle_gamma   90.00
#
_symmetry.space_group_name_H-M   'P 1'
#
loop_
_entity.id
_entity.type
_entity.pdbx_description
1 polymer ?
#
loop_
_entity_poly.entity_id
_entity_poly.type
_entity_poly.pdbx_seq_one_letter_code
_entity_poly.pdbx_strand_id
1 'polypeptide(L)'
;VRLLLVAALLSFFLVGLPASTSPKITPEQADISRSGRDFLEVCSSVGLQKGVGFEKGVGIEKDREGSRDAARDFSDAHAWRDATCLGWVAGFAEGFLVHDELLGVPRRDRLACVPNGESTIRIVRVMKKYLADHPEKAHRATRYIASLALAGAFPCRAGK
;
A
#
# COMPACT_ATOMS: atom_id res chain seq x y z
N VAL A 1 -60.76 -9.99 5.56
CA VAL A 1 -59.72 -11.05 5.82
C VAL A 1 -58.39 -10.74 5.08
N ARG A 2 -58.41 -10.08 3.88
CA ARG A 2 -57.20 -9.79 3.09
C ARG A 2 -56.37 -8.61 3.62
N LEU A 3 -56.97 -7.65 4.37
CA LEU A 3 -56.26 -6.48 4.91
C LEU A 3 -55.38 -6.82 6.16
N LEU A 4 -55.79 -7.84 6.94
CA LEU A 4 -55.07 -8.23 8.16
C LEU A 4 -53.79 -9.03 7.88
N LEU A 5 -53.70 -9.73 6.75
CA LEU A 5 -52.50 -10.46 6.35
C LEU A 5 -51.36 -9.56 5.86
N VAL A 6 -51.67 -8.42 5.29
CA VAL A 6 -50.64 -7.46 4.82
C VAL A 6 -49.94 -6.74 5.98
N ALA A 7 -50.71 -6.45 7.06
CA ALA A 7 -50.16 -5.80 8.27
C ALA A 7 -49.17 -6.73 9.03
N ALA A 8 -49.38 -8.05 9.02
CA ALA A 8 -48.51 -9.00 9.69
C ALA A 8 -47.18 -9.22 8.98
N LEU A 9 -47.11 -9.04 7.67
CA LEU A 9 -45.88 -9.18 6.88
C LEU A 9 -44.96 -7.97 6.96
N LEU A 10 -45.49 -6.78 7.25
CA LEU A 10 -44.70 -5.56 7.41
C LEU A 10 -43.99 -5.46 8.77
N SER A 11 -44.48 -6.20 9.78
CA SER A 11 -43.87 -6.18 11.13
C SER A 11 -42.61 -7.06 11.23
N PHE A 12 -42.35 -7.95 10.30
CA PHE A 12 -41.19 -8.85 10.33
C PHE A 12 -39.92 -8.24 9.71
N PHE A 13 -40.01 -7.09 9.02
CA PHE A 13 -38.85 -6.44 8.38
C PHE A 13 -38.12 -5.44 9.28
N LEU A 14 -38.56 -5.23 10.52
CA LEU A 14 -37.90 -4.34 11.50
C LEU A 14 -36.96 -5.06 12.46
N VAL A 15 -36.63 -6.34 12.24
CA VAL A 15 -35.59 -7.03 13.00
C VAL A 15 -34.23 -6.51 12.56
N GLY A 16 -33.67 -5.67 13.40
CA GLY A 16 -32.41 -4.99 13.40
C GLY A 16 -31.32 -5.53 12.47
N LEU A 17 -31.00 -4.74 11.45
CA LEU A 17 -29.70 -4.82 10.82
C LEU A 17 -28.66 -4.63 11.94
N PRO A 18 -27.70 -5.56 12.10
CA PRO A 18 -26.60 -5.32 13.02
C PRO A 18 -25.95 -4.01 12.60
N ALA A 19 -25.85 -3.06 13.53
CA ALA A 19 -25.12 -1.82 13.32
C ALA A 19 -23.72 -2.22 12.85
N SER A 20 -23.43 -1.97 11.58
CA SER A 20 -22.09 -2.16 11.01
C SER A 20 -21.18 -1.23 11.78
N THR A 21 -20.51 -1.73 12.80
CA THR A 21 -19.45 -1.01 13.48
C THR A 21 -18.33 -0.89 12.47
N SER A 22 -18.32 0.24 11.75
CA SER A 22 -17.14 0.63 10.96
C SER A 22 -15.94 0.53 11.88
N PRO A 23 -14.86 -0.17 11.46
CA PRO A 23 -13.66 -0.22 12.26
C PRO A 23 -13.24 1.21 12.56
N LYS A 24 -13.07 1.54 13.86
CA LYS A 24 -12.50 2.81 14.28
C LYS A 24 -11.11 2.87 13.66
N ILE A 25 -10.97 3.63 12.57
CA ILE A 25 -9.66 4.02 12.05
C ILE A 25 -9.05 4.87 13.16
N THR A 26 -8.08 4.30 13.87
CA THR A 26 -7.32 5.06 14.87
C THR A 26 -6.57 6.18 14.14
N PRO A 27 -6.50 7.41 14.69
CA PRO A 27 -5.86 8.56 14.02
C PRO A 27 -4.35 8.40 13.80
N GLU A 28 -3.78 7.28 14.13
CA GLU A 28 -2.33 7.00 14.09
C GLU A 28 -1.87 6.22 12.85
N GLN A 29 -2.74 6.03 11.88
CA GLN A 29 -2.32 5.44 10.61
C GLN A 29 -1.67 6.53 9.76
N ALA A 30 -0.33 6.50 9.70
CA ALA A 30 0.43 7.40 8.84
C ALA A 30 -0.13 7.32 7.41
N ASP A 31 -0.59 8.46 6.89
CA ASP A 31 -1.03 8.55 5.50
C ASP A 31 0.18 8.58 4.59
N ILE A 32 0.51 7.43 4.02
CA ILE A 32 1.65 7.23 3.13
C ILE A 32 1.72 8.25 1.98
N SER A 33 0.60 8.83 1.58
CA SER A 33 0.53 9.80 0.47
C SER A 33 0.98 11.20 0.87
N ARG A 34 0.94 11.53 2.17
CA ARG A 34 1.10 12.87 2.70
C ARG A 34 2.54 13.38 2.59
N SER A 35 3.52 12.59 3.04
CA SER A 35 4.91 13.00 2.99
C SER A 35 5.90 11.83 2.88
N GLY A 36 7.13 12.14 2.47
CA GLY A 36 8.21 11.16 2.45
C GLY A 36 8.54 10.59 3.82
N ARG A 37 8.28 11.33 4.91
CA ARG A 37 8.44 10.81 6.29
C ARG A 37 7.41 9.73 6.57
N ASP A 38 6.14 9.98 6.25
CA ASP A 38 5.07 9.00 6.40
C ASP A 38 5.34 7.76 5.52
N PHE A 39 5.85 7.96 4.30
CA PHE A 39 6.31 6.86 3.44
C PHE A 39 7.42 6.03 4.11
N LEU A 40 8.45 6.66 4.67
CA LEU A 40 9.53 5.94 5.35
C LEU A 40 9.03 5.16 6.55
N GLU A 41 8.06 5.70 7.30
CA GLU A 41 7.44 5.03 8.44
C GLU A 41 6.64 3.80 8.00
N VAL A 42 5.70 3.98 7.04
CA VAL A 42 4.83 2.88 6.56
C VAL A 42 5.65 1.81 5.84
N CYS A 43 6.65 2.19 5.04
CA CYS A 43 7.49 1.28 4.29
C CYS A 43 8.73 0.79 5.05
N SER A 44 8.83 1.02 6.37
CA SER A 44 10.06 0.77 7.15
C SER A 44 10.62 -0.64 6.98
N SER A 45 9.77 -1.66 7.04
CA SER A 45 10.11 -3.09 6.92
C SER A 45 10.37 -3.54 5.47
N VAL A 46 9.69 -2.92 4.49
CA VAL A 46 9.77 -3.35 3.09
C VAL A 46 11.17 -3.13 2.52
N GLY A 47 11.75 -4.17 1.95
CA GLY A 47 13.04 -4.11 1.26
C GLY A 47 14.26 -4.20 2.17
N LEU A 48 14.12 -4.35 3.49
CA LEU A 48 15.24 -4.56 4.42
C LEU A 48 15.64 -6.03 4.53
N GLN A 49 14.79 -6.96 4.12
CA GLN A 49 15.07 -8.39 4.24
C GLN A 49 16.11 -8.82 3.20
N LYS A 50 17.38 -8.94 3.62
CA LYS A 50 18.34 -9.82 2.97
C LYS A 50 17.88 -11.26 3.21
N GLY A 51 17.27 -11.89 2.19
CA GLY A 51 17.23 -13.36 2.11
C GLY A 51 16.19 -14.07 2.97
N VAL A 52 14.98 -13.56 3.14
CA VAL A 52 13.84 -14.43 3.42
C VAL A 52 13.20 -14.72 2.06
N GLY A 53 13.69 -15.77 1.42
CA GLY A 53 12.96 -16.43 0.37
C GLY A 53 11.61 -16.83 0.94
N PHE A 54 10.56 -16.67 0.15
CA PHE A 54 9.23 -17.18 0.45
C PHE A 54 9.31 -18.72 0.35
N GLU A 55 10.01 -19.35 1.30
CA GLU A 55 10.08 -20.78 1.44
C GLU A 55 9.08 -21.23 2.50
N LYS A 56 8.02 -21.81 1.97
CA LYS A 56 7.32 -23.01 2.43
C LYS A 56 7.57 -23.41 3.89
N GLY A 57 6.50 -23.38 4.67
CA GLY A 57 6.42 -24.21 5.85
C GLY A 57 6.15 -23.45 7.14
N VAL A 58 4.89 -23.09 7.36
CA VAL A 58 4.38 -22.84 8.71
C VAL A 58 4.40 -24.17 9.45
N GLY A 59 5.47 -24.43 10.18
CA GLY A 59 5.51 -25.42 11.22
C GLY A 59 4.65 -24.91 12.38
N ILE A 60 3.50 -25.54 12.59
CA ILE A 60 2.65 -25.30 13.75
C ILE A 60 3.33 -26.01 14.93
N GLU A 61 4.02 -25.25 15.75
CA GLU A 61 4.42 -25.73 17.07
C GLU A 61 3.41 -25.25 18.10
N LYS A 62 2.80 -26.23 18.78
CA LYS A 62 1.72 -26.15 19.72
C LYS A 62 2.34 -25.86 21.09
N ASP A 63 1.81 -24.84 21.77
CA ASP A 63 1.85 -24.54 23.20
C ASP A 63 2.43 -23.18 23.58
N ARG A 64 1.49 -22.24 23.80
CA ARG A 64 1.50 -21.21 24.86
C ARG A 64 0.35 -20.23 24.66
N GLU A 65 -0.70 -20.43 25.41
CA GLU A 65 -2.01 -19.77 25.23
C GLU A 65 -2.09 -18.31 25.72
N GLY A 66 -1.06 -17.76 26.30
CA GLY A 66 -1.06 -16.39 26.86
C GLY A 66 -0.27 -15.34 26.09
N SER A 67 0.51 -15.71 25.07
CA SER A 67 1.36 -14.78 24.30
C SER A 67 0.91 -14.61 22.85
N ARG A 68 -0.16 -15.27 22.46
CA ARG A 68 -0.59 -15.36 21.06
C ARG A 68 -1.30 -14.11 20.55
N ASP A 69 -2.06 -13.44 21.40
CA ASP A 69 -2.89 -12.31 20.97
C ASP A 69 -2.03 -11.06 20.73
N ALA A 70 -1.08 -10.77 21.58
CA ALA A 70 -0.14 -9.65 21.37
C ALA A 70 0.81 -9.91 20.19
N ALA A 71 1.26 -11.15 19.97
CA ALA A 71 2.11 -11.51 18.83
C ALA A 71 1.34 -11.50 17.50
N ARG A 72 0.06 -11.87 17.50
CA ARG A 72 -0.82 -11.78 16.33
C ARG A 72 -1.10 -10.34 15.97
N ASP A 73 -1.49 -9.51 16.94
CA ASP A 73 -1.78 -8.09 16.74
C ASP A 73 -0.56 -7.34 16.19
N PHE A 74 0.63 -7.63 16.69
CA PHE A 74 1.89 -7.08 16.17
C PHE A 74 2.21 -7.58 14.75
N SER A 75 2.00 -8.87 14.47
CA SER A 75 2.17 -9.48 13.15
C SER A 75 1.23 -8.87 12.12
N ASP A 76 -0.04 -8.68 12.50
CA ASP A 76 -1.08 -8.14 11.63
C ASP A 76 -0.83 -6.67 11.32
N ALA A 77 -0.36 -5.88 12.29
CA ALA A 77 -0.01 -4.48 12.08
C ALA A 77 1.16 -4.31 11.10
N HIS A 78 2.19 -5.17 11.18
CA HIS A 78 3.30 -5.18 10.23
C HIS A 78 2.86 -5.60 8.83
N ALA A 79 2.10 -6.68 8.72
CA ALA A 79 1.56 -7.17 7.46
C ALA A 79 0.69 -6.10 6.76
N TRP A 80 -0.12 -5.38 7.55
CA TRP A 80 -0.95 -4.30 7.03
C TRP A 80 -0.10 -3.12 6.50
N ARG A 81 0.93 -2.70 7.23
CA ARG A 81 1.87 -1.64 6.78
C ARG A 81 2.57 -2.03 5.49
N ASP A 82 3.09 -3.25 5.41
CA ASP A 82 3.76 -3.76 4.22
C ASP A 82 2.81 -3.82 3.02
N ALA A 83 1.58 -4.29 3.21
CA ALA A 83 0.56 -4.31 2.18
C ALA A 83 0.19 -2.90 1.71
N THR A 84 0.04 -1.94 2.64
CA THR A 84 -0.23 -0.53 2.34
C THR A 84 0.94 0.09 1.56
N CYS A 85 2.17 -0.15 1.98
CA CYS A 85 3.37 0.31 1.28
C CYS A 85 3.42 -0.22 -0.15
N LEU A 86 3.34 -1.53 -0.32
CA LEU A 86 3.43 -2.18 -1.63
C LEU A 86 2.26 -1.80 -2.54
N GLY A 87 1.04 -1.78 -2.00
CA GLY A 87 -0.15 -1.40 -2.75
C GLY A 87 -0.10 0.04 -3.26
N TRP A 88 0.31 0.98 -2.40
CA TRP A 88 0.45 2.38 -2.80
C TRP A 88 1.52 2.56 -3.88
N VAL A 89 2.71 1.95 -3.70
CA VAL A 89 3.83 2.08 -4.65
C VAL A 89 3.50 1.42 -5.98
N ALA A 90 2.88 0.23 -5.97
CA ALA A 90 2.43 -0.44 -7.19
C ALA A 90 1.39 0.41 -7.94
N GLY A 91 0.34 0.86 -7.25
CA GLY A 91 -0.70 1.69 -7.85
C GLY A 91 -0.17 3.03 -8.39
N PHE A 92 0.78 3.66 -7.70
CA PHE A 92 1.44 4.87 -8.21
C PHE A 92 2.25 4.60 -9.47
N ALA A 93 3.08 3.55 -9.48
CA ALA A 93 3.92 3.20 -10.62
C ALA A 93 3.08 2.83 -11.86
N GLU A 94 2.06 2.01 -11.69
CA GLU A 94 1.13 1.64 -12.77
C GLU A 94 0.36 2.86 -13.29
N GLY A 95 -0.19 3.70 -12.41
CA GLY A 95 -0.90 4.92 -12.81
C GLY A 95 -0.01 5.90 -13.57
N PHE A 96 1.26 5.97 -13.21
CA PHE A 96 2.25 6.80 -13.87
C PHE A 96 2.53 6.32 -15.30
N LEU A 97 2.67 5.00 -15.50
CA LEU A 97 2.88 4.39 -16.81
C LEU A 97 1.64 4.51 -17.71
N VAL A 98 0.47 4.22 -17.16
CA VAL A 98 -0.81 4.28 -17.88
C VAL A 98 -1.11 5.70 -18.36
N HIS A 99 -0.82 6.72 -17.54
CA HIS A 99 -0.98 8.12 -17.94
C HIS A 99 -0.22 8.45 -19.22
N ASP A 100 1.08 8.10 -19.26
CA ASP A 100 1.92 8.38 -20.43
C ASP A 100 1.46 7.61 -21.67
N GLU A 101 0.95 6.40 -21.49
CA GLU A 101 0.45 5.55 -22.57
C GLU A 101 -0.88 6.07 -23.12
N LEU A 102 -1.82 6.43 -22.26
CA LEU A 102 -3.13 6.97 -22.65
C LEU A 102 -3.01 8.31 -23.38
N LEU A 103 -2.08 9.17 -22.99
CA LEU A 103 -1.83 10.45 -23.63
C LEU A 103 -0.90 10.35 -24.83
N GLY A 104 -0.39 9.16 -25.15
CA GLY A 104 0.54 8.97 -26.27
C GLY A 104 1.84 9.76 -26.10
N VAL A 105 2.30 9.97 -24.84
CA VAL A 105 3.52 10.74 -24.56
C VAL A 105 4.71 10.04 -25.18
N PRO A 106 5.45 10.68 -26.12
CA PRO A 106 6.63 10.10 -26.71
C PRO A 106 7.67 9.72 -25.64
N ARG A 107 8.37 8.62 -25.83
CA ARG A 107 9.34 8.11 -24.82
C ARG A 107 10.33 9.17 -24.34
N ARG A 108 10.82 10.03 -25.24
CA ARG A 108 11.77 11.10 -24.92
C ARG A 108 11.21 12.17 -23.98
N ASP A 109 9.87 12.32 -23.99
CA ASP A 109 9.17 13.37 -23.23
C ASP A 109 8.58 12.82 -21.91
N ARG A 110 8.73 11.50 -21.66
CA ARG A 110 8.30 10.86 -20.41
C ARG A 110 9.25 11.22 -19.27
N LEU A 111 8.70 11.42 -18.09
CA LEU A 111 9.48 11.74 -16.90
C LEU A 111 10.33 10.54 -16.44
N ALA A 112 9.82 9.33 -16.55
CA ALA A 112 10.53 8.10 -16.21
C ALA A 112 10.13 6.96 -17.17
N CYS A 113 11.05 6.04 -17.42
CA CYS A 113 10.83 4.86 -18.25
C CYS A 113 11.02 3.59 -17.42
N VAL A 114 10.12 3.40 -16.47
CA VAL A 114 10.11 2.19 -15.63
C VAL A 114 9.86 0.97 -16.52
N PRO A 115 10.70 -0.08 -16.46
CA PRO A 115 10.49 -1.30 -17.24
C PRO A 115 9.18 -1.99 -16.86
N ASN A 116 8.48 -2.56 -17.84
CA ASN A 116 7.32 -3.40 -17.57
C ASN A 116 7.73 -4.59 -16.69
N GLY A 117 6.96 -4.84 -15.64
CA GLY A 117 7.24 -5.93 -14.69
C GLY A 117 8.37 -5.60 -13.69
N GLU A 118 8.76 -4.33 -13.56
CA GLU A 118 9.70 -3.93 -12.52
C GLU A 118 9.14 -4.26 -11.13
N SER A 119 10.00 -4.80 -10.26
CA SER A 119 9.58 -5.20 -8.92
C SER A 119 9.19 -4.01 -8.05
N THR A 120 7.99 -4.04 -7.46
CA THR A 120 7.53 -3.03 -6.50
C THR A 120 8.51 -2.82 -5.35
N ILE A 121 9.13 -3.91 -4.85
CA ILE A 121 10.14 -3.83 -3.80
C ILE A 121 11.37 -3.02 -4.27
N ARG A 122 11.76 -3.15 -5.54
CA ARG A 122 12.86 -2.36 -6.09
C ARG A 122 12.48 -0.88 -6.18
N ILE A 123 11.24 -0.58 -6.56
CA ILE A 123 10.75 0.81 -6.58
C ILE A 123 10.76 1.39 -5.16
N VAL A 124 10.31 0.65 -4.14
CA VAL A 124 10.41 1.08 -2.73
C VAL A 124 11.85 1.39 -2.33
N ARG A 125 12.82 0.54 -2.72
CA ARG A 125 14.24 0.77 -2.45
C ARG A 125 14.76 2.04 -3.13
N VAL A 126 14.35 2.29 -4.37
CA VAL A 126 14.70 3.49 -5.13
C VAL A 126 14.18 4.74 -4.42
N MET A 127 12.93 4.73 -3.95
CA MET A 127 12.36 5.85 -3.21
C MET A 127 13.06 6.06 -1.85
N LYS A 128 13.36 4.98 -1.12
CA LYS A 128 14.11 5.06 0.15
C LYS A 128 15.51 5.62 -0.08
N LYS A 129 16.20 5.17 -1.12
CA LYS A 129 17.52 5.70 -1.46
C LYS A 129 17.44 7.18 -1.81
N TYR A 130 16.48 7.59 -2.62
CA TYR A 130 16.28 9.00 -2.97
C TYR A 130 16.08 9.88 -1.73
N LEU A 131 15.28 9.41 -0.75
CA LEU A 131 15.08 10.14 0.51
C LEU A 131 16.32 10.15 1.41
N ALA A 132 17.13 9.10 1.38
CA ALA A 132 18.40 9.08 2.10
C ALA A 132 19.41 10.07 1.51
N ASP A 133 19.43 10.18 0.17
CA ASP A 133 20.29 11.12 -0.54
C ASP A 133 19.77 12.57 -0.47
N HIS A 134 18.45 12.77 -0.20
CA HIS A 134 17.76 14.07 -0.16
C HIS A 134 16.88 14.24 1.07
N PRO A 135 17.43 14.19 2.29
CA PRO A 135 16.64 14.25 3.53
C PRO A 135 15.83 15.54 3.67
N GLU A 136 16.30 16.63 3.07
CA GLU A 136 15.62 17.92 3.04
C GLU A 136 14.27 17.87 2.33
N LYS A 137 14.04 16.87 1.47
CA LYS A 137 12.78 16.70 0.73
C LYS A 137 11.77 15.82 1.44
N ALA A 138 12.12 15.20 2.57
CA ALA A 138 11.26 14.25 3.27
C ALA A 138 9.92 14.84 3.73
N HIS A 139 9.79 16.17 3.81
CA HIS A 139 8.53 16.85 4.12
C HIS A 139 7.58 17.00 2.91
N ARG A 140 8.07 16.74 1.70
CA ARG A 140 7.27 16.85 0.48
C ARG A 140 6.31 15.67 0.32
N ALA A 141 5.23 15.89 -0.45
CA ALA A 141 4.26 14.84 -0.76
C ALA A 141 4.93 13.61 -1.39
N THR A 142 4.53 12.42 -0.96
CA THR A 142 5.13 11.16 -1.41
C THR A 142 5.09 10.98 -2.93
N ARG A 143 4.00 11.40 -3.58
CA ARG A 143 3.88 11.37 -5.05
C ARG A 143 4.98 12.19 -5.76
N TYR A 144 5.34 13.35 -5.20
CA TYR A 144 6.42 14.19 -5.74
C TYR A 144 7.78 13.50 -5.60
N ILE A 145 8.02 12.90 -4.45
CA ILE A 145 9.25 12.13 -4.16
C ILE A 145 9.34 10.92 -5.09
N ALA A 146 8.24 10.17 -5.24
CA ALA A 146 8.17 9.02 -6.13
C ALA A 146 8.49 9.41 -7.58
N SER A 147 7.90 10.49 -8.08
CA SER A 147 8.17 10.98 -9.44
C SER A 147 9.65 11.29 -9.67
N LEU A 148 10.29 12.01 -8.74
CA LEU A 148 11.70 12.35 -8.84
C LEU A 148 12.63 11.14 -8.68
N ALA A 149 12.31 10.24 -7.75
CA ALA A 149 13.06 9.02 -7.54
C ALA A 149 13.02 8.11 -8.77
N LEU A 150 11.83 7.96 -9.39
CA LEU A 150 11.67 7.18 -10.62
C LEU A 150 12.37 7.84 -11.82
N ALA A 151 12.27 9.16 -11.97
CA ALA A 151 12.96 9.88 -13.03
C ALA A 151 14.49 9.69 -12.95
N GLY A 152 15.04 9.73 -11.74
CA GLY A 152 16.48 9.53 -11.53
C GLY A 152 16.93 8.09 -11.73
N ALA A 153 16.12 7.10 -11.32
CA ALA A 153 16.47 5.69 -11.39
C ALA A 153 16.19 5.05 -12.76
N PHE A 154 15.18 5.54 -13.48
CA PHE A 154 14.73 5.01 -14.76
C PHE A 154 14.65 6.10 -15.85
N PRO A 155 15.78 6.73 -16.19
CA PRO A 155 15.79 7.80 -17.20
C PRO A 155 15.38 7.28 -18.57
N CYS A 156 14.53 8.02 -19.27
CA CYS A 156 14.16 7.74 -20.64
C CYS A 156 15.30 8.14 -21.59
N ARG A 157 16.23 7.22 -21.82
CA ARG A 157 17.29 7.46 -22.80
C ARG A 157 16.68 7.46 -24.21
N ALA A 158 17.03 8.46 -25.02
CA ALA A 158 16.73 8.40 -26.44
C ALA A 158 17.33 7.09 -26.98
N GLY A 159 16.50 6.25 -27.62
CA GLY A 159 16.98 5.04 -28.28
C GLY A 159 18.09 5.43 -29.28
N LYS A 160 19.21 4.69 -29.21
CA LYS A 160 20.21 4.75 -30.27
C LYS A 160 19.66 4.15 -31.53
#